data_facdabbb35749a345651df6f52187486
#
_entry.id   facdabbb35749a345651df6f52187486
#
_cell.length_a   1.000
_cell.length_b   1.000
_cell.length_c   1.000
_cell.angle_alpha   90.00
_cell.angle_beta   90.00
_cell.angle_gamma   90.00
#
_symmetry.space_group_name_H-M   'P 1'
#
loop_
_entity.id
_entity.type
_entity.pdbx_description
1 polymer ?
#
loop_
_entity_poly.entity_id
_entity_poly.type
_entity_poly.pdbx_seq_one_letter_code
_entity_poly.pdbx_strand_id
1 'polypeptide(L)'
;MSEVVLRMEHITREFPGVRALDNVNFEARSGEVLALVGENGAGKSTLMKVLSGISPFPTYQGDIFIREESKRFYNTRDAEAAGVAIISQEFNLIGELTVAENIFLDRQPTNRLGAIDWRRLNSDTRCLLDELGIPDLEPTDHVRSLTVGKQQMVEIAKALSKRASILVLDEPTSALTDREVADLFRIIRKLKRDGVCMCYISHKMEEIKQIADRVVVLRDGRTIGDVTAIGDIALEQIIARMVGRDIRDMFPRSARRRGEMILQVRNLEVDHPDLPGEKRIKTTSFAAYRGEILGISGLMGSGRTELVSAIFGAYPNATRGDVLVEGARIEIRSPRDAIDHGIALLTEDRKAVGLFLDKSVAFNTTIAALQNISAPWMGVIDAGLERAVTERFVRELGVKTPGIDTVVATLSGGNQQKIILGRWLNTNPKIFILDEPTRGIDIGAKVEIYKLLDRLAADGVAIIIISSELPEILGMSDRILVMNEGAIVSEFTRDKATRETIMEFATGTRRMGE
;
A
#
# COMPACT_ATOMS: atom_id res chain seq x y z
N MET A 1 -5.64 36.25 2.09
CA MET A 1 -4.71 35.16 1.68
C MET A 1 -3.99 34.71 2.92
N SER A 2 -3.93 33.40 3.23
CA SER A 2 -3.17 32.88 4.36
C SER A 2 -1.67 33.15 4.16
N GLU A 3 -0.96 33.45 5.25
CA GLU A 3 0.47 33.75 5.28
C GLU A 3 1.31 32.55 4.82
N VAL A 4 2.33 32.77 3.98
CA VAL A 4 3.30 31.74 3.62
C VAL A 4 4.23 31.51 4.82
N VAL A 5 4.19 30.29 5.37
CA VAL A 5 4.96 29.90 6.56
C VAL A 5 6.23 29.14 6.18
N LEU A 6 6.17 28.38 5.09
CA LEU A 6 7.29 27.59 4.58
C LEU A 6 7.47 27.85 3.09
N ARG A 7 8.72 28.11 2.68
CA ARG A 7 9.11 28.20 1.28
C ARG A 7 10.46 27.55 1.09
N MET A 8 10.54 26.63 0.14
CA MET A 8 11.79 25.97 -0.26
C MET A 8 12.07 26.32 -1.71
N GLU A 9 13.27 26.80 -1.98
CA GLU A 9 13.69 27.31 -3.30
C GLU A 9 14.97 26.64 -3.77
N HIS A 10 14.95 26.17 -5.03
CA HIS A 10 16.09 25.57 -5.72
C HIS A 10 16.75 24.42 -4.99
N ILE A 11 15.97 23.65 -4.22
CA ILE A 11 16.52 22.54 -3.43
C ILE A 11 17.04 21.45 -4.34
N THR A 12 18.35 21.23 -4.26
CA THR A 12 19.05 20.19 -5.03
C THR A 12 19.87 19.32 -4.07
N ARG A 13 19.74 18.00 -4.20
CA ARG A 13 20.44 17.01 -3.38
C ARG A 13 20.98 15.88 -4.23
N GLU A 14 22.30 15.65 -4.13
CA GLU A 14 22.96 14.56 -4.84
C GLU A 14 23.49 13.52 -3.85
N PHE A 15 23.37 12.25 -4.24
CA PHE A 15 24.04 11.11 -3.64
C PHE A 15 25.00 10.51 -4.67
N PRO A 16 25.98 9.67 -4.29
CA PRO A 16 26.86 9.02 -5.23
C PRO A 16 26.08 8.30 -6.33
N GLY A 17 26.18 8.82 -7.56
CA GLY A 17 25.51 8.25 -8.76
C GLY A 17 24.04 8.62 -8.96
N VAL A 18 23.40 9.37 -8.05
CA VAL A 18 21.97 9.74 -8.16
C VAL A 18 21.70 11.16 -7.70
N ARG A 19 21.07 11.96 -8.56
CA ARG A 19 20.51 13.26 -8.14
C ARG A 19 19.08 13.02 -7.65
N ALA A 20 18.90 13.01 -6.31
CA ALA A 20 17.63 12.70 -5.68
C ALA A 20 16.65 13.88 -5.65
N LEU A 21 17.17 15.13 -5.64
CA LEU A 21 16.39 16.36 -5.81
C LEU A 21 17.12 17.26 -6.81
N ASP A 22 16.37 17.87 -7.69
CA ASP A 22 16.88 18.72 -8.76
C ASP A 22 15.99 19.97 -8.92
N ASN A 23 16.45 21.08 -8.32
CA ASN A 23 15.77 22.38 -8.39
C ASN A 23 14.30 22.36 -7.91
N VAL A 24 14.05 21.70 -6.77
CA VAL A 24 12.70 21.59 -6.19
C VAL A 24 12.28 22.90 -5.55
N ASN A 25 11.07 23.34 -5.88
CA ASN A 25 10.48 24.57 -5.36
C ASN A 25 9.05 24.29 -4.89
N PHE A 26 8.70 24.73 -3.68
CA PHE A 26 7.31 24.76 -3.21
C PHE A 26 7.12 25.71 -2.02
N GLU A 27 5.87 26.07 -1.77
CA GLU A 27 5.46 26.88 -0.63
C GLU A 27 4.27 26.28 0.08
N ALA A 28 4.20 26.44 1.41
CA ALA A 28 3.06 26.04 2.22
C ALA A 28 2.65 27.19 3.16
N ARG A 29 1.35 27.26 3.48
CA ARG A 29 0.71 28.39 4.17
C ARG A 29 0.20 28.00 5.55
N SER A 30 0.03 29.00 6.40
CA SER A 30 -0.57 28.83 7.73
C SER A 30 -1.98 28.27 7.61
N GLY A 31 -2.29 27.23 8.42
CA GLY A 31 -3.61 26.59 8.44
C GLY A 31 -3.94 25.86 7.15
N GLU A 32 -2.93 25.36 6.45
CA GLU A 32 -3.05 24.62 5.19
C GLU A 32 -2.57 23.18 5.35
N VAL A 33 -3.22 22.26 4.64
CA VAL A 33 -2.72 20.93 4.34
C VAL A 33 -2.24 20.91 2.89
N LEU A 34 -0.93 20.97 2.69
CA LEU A 34 -0.30 20.80 1.40
C LEU A 34 0.04 19.33 1.16
N ALA A 35 -0.60 18.70 0.19
CA ALA A 35 -0.24 17.35 -0.22
C ALA A 35 1.04 17.34 -1.06
N LEU A 36 2.03 16.55 -0.67
CA LEU A 36 3.22 16.25 -1.48
C LEU A 36 3.07 14.84 -2.04
N VAL A 37 2.82 14.74 -3.33
CA VAL A 37 2.55 13.48 -4.02
C VAL A 37 3.66 13.14 -5.03
N GLY A 38 3.84 11.88 -5.33
CA GLY A 38 4.84 11.39 -6.27
C GLY A 38 5.07 9.90 -6.11
N GLU A 39 5.68 9.26 -7.10
CA GLU A 39 6.05 7.83 -7.02
C GLU A 39 7.10 7.56 -5.95
N ASN A 40 7.29 6.28 -5.61
CA ASN A 40 8.40 5.87 -4.74
C ASN A 40 9.73 6.16 -5.44
N GLY A 41 10.65 6.80 -4.71
CA GLY A 41 11.90 7.29 -5.30
C GLY A 41 11.82 8.67 -5.96
N ALA A 42 10.65 9.32 -6.02
CA ALA A 42 10.51 10.67 -6.56
C ALA A 42 11.25 11.77 -5.77
N GLY A 43 11.77 11.44 -4.58
CA GLY A 43 12.53 12.38 -3.74
C GLY A 43 11.76 12.94 -2.54
N LYS A 44 10.48 12.56 -2.32
CA LYS A 44 9.63 13.08 -1.24
C LYS A 44 10.28 13.02 0.14
N SER A 45 10.69 11.81 0.56
CA SER A 45 11.33 11.62 1.86
C SER A 45 12.72 12.29 1.93
N THR A 46 13.43 12.43 0.80
CA THR A 46 14.69 13.19 0.74
C THR A 46 14.45 14.68 0.99
N LEU A 47 13.39 15.24 0.38
CA LEU A 47 12.99 16.64 0.58
C LEU A 47 12.61 16.89 2.05
N MET A 48 11.88 15.97 2.67
CA MET A 48 11.51 16.10 4.08
C MET A 48 12.71 15.92 5.02
N LYS A 49 13.68 15.07 4.67
CA LYS A 49 14.96 14.97 5.40
C LYS A 49 15.79 16.24 5.33
N VAL A 50 15.72 17.00 4.23
CA VAL A 50 16.33 18.34 4.11
C VAL A 50 15.60 19.31 5.04
N LEU A 51 14.26 19.36 4.99
CA LEU A 51 13.43 20.25 5.81
C LEU A 51 13.57 19.97 7.32
N SER A 52 13.74 18.71 7.70
CA SER A 52 13.88 18.33 9.13
C SER A 52 15.31 18.37 9.66
N GLY A 53 16.30 18.77 8.85
CA GLY A 53 17.71 18.83 9.27
C GLY A 53 18.38 17.46 9.42
N ILE A 54 17.71 16.35 9.05
CA ILE A 54 18.31 14.99 8.96
C ILE A 54 19.37 14.98 7.84
N SER A 55 19.09 15.70 6.74
CA SER A 55 20.11 16.03 5.73
C SER A 55 20.59 17.45 5.99
N PRO A 56 21.73 17.63 6.70
CA PRO A 56 22.16 18.94 7.18
C PRO A 56 22.76 19.78 6.05
N PHE A 57 22.73 21.12 6.22
CA PHE A 57 23.53 22.02 5.40
C PHE A 57 25.04 21.80 5.68
N PRO A 58 25.92 21.80 4.67
CA PRO A 58 25.71 22.06 3.24
C PRO A 58 25.57 20.81 2.35
N THR A 59 24.93 19.73 2.83
CA THR A 59 24.77 18.51 2.04
C THR A 59 23.75 18.65 0.90
N TYR A 60 23.07 19.78 0.79
CA TYR A 60 22.16 20.17 -0.28
C TYR A 60 22.42 21.61 -0.71
N GLN A 61 21.88 22.00 -1.86
CA GLN A 61 21.88 23.38 -2.38
C GLN A 61 20.45 23.94 -2.32
N GLY A 62 20.34 25.27 -2.38
CA GLY A 62 19.05 25.97 -2.28
C GLY A 62 18.79 26.51 -0.89
N ASP A 63 17.67 27.21 -0.74
CA ASP A 63 17.32 27.97 0.45
C ASP A 63 15.98 27.52 1.04
N ILE A 64 15.91 27.54 2.37
CA ILE A 64 14.68 27.27 3.14
C ILE A 64 14.31 28.55 3.86
N PHE A 65 13.06 29.00 3.68
CA PHE A 65 12.50 30.15 4.36
C PHE A 65 11.38 29.71 5.29
N ILE A 66 11.44 30.14 6.55
CA ILE A 66 10.34 29.99 7.50
C ILE A 66 9.92 31.39 7.92
N ARG A 67 8.66 31.75 7.65
CA ARG A 67 8.11 33.10 7.86
C ARG A 67 9.02 34.19 7.28
N GLU A 68 9.41 34.03 6.02
CA GLU A 68 10.28 34.93 5.25
C GLU A 68 11.75 35.01 5.76
N GLU A 69 12.10 34.30 6.85
CA GLU A 69 13.48 34.22 7.33
C GLU A 69 14.22 33.04 6.70
N SER A 70 15.38 33.29 6.08
CA SER A 70 16.24 32.22 5.57
C SER A 70 16.79 31.40 6.72
N LYS A 71 16.64 30.07 6.66
CA LYS A 71 17.08 29.13 7.67
C LYS A 71 18.06 28.11 7.07
N ARG A 72 19.07 27.75 7.83
CA ARG A 72 20.01 26.68 7.51
C ARG A 72 20.06 25.72 8.69
N PHE A 73 19.69 24.46 8.42
CA PHE A 73 19.66 23.43 9.47
C PHE A 73 20.92 22.58 9.41
N TYR A 74 21.69 22.58 10.49
CA TYR A 74 22.89 21.76 10.64
C TYR A 74 22.59 20.44 11.37
N ASN A 75 21.42 20.34 11.99
CA ASN A 75 20.92 19.16 12.69
C ASN A 75 19.39 19.27 12.87
N THR A 76 18.77 18.22 13.41
CA THR A 76 17.32 18.18 13.66
C THR A 76 16.84 19.17 14.72
N ARG A 77 17.70 19.53 15.69
CA ARG A 77 17.34 20.51 16.74
C ARG A 77 17.16 21.91 16.16
N ASP A 78 17.94 22.27 15.12
CA ASP A 78 17.79 23.57 14.45
C ASP A 78 16.42 23.66 13.76
N ALA A 79 15.96 22.58 13.10
CA ALA A 79 14.64 22.51 12.48
C ALA A 79 13.52 22.55 13.53
N GLU A 80 13.66 21.81 14.63
CA GLU A 80 12.72 21.84 15.75
C GLU A 80 12.61 23.23 16.38
N ALA A 81 13.75 23.92 16.60
CA ALA A 81 13.78 25.27 17.12
C ALA A 81 13.11 26.29 16.17
N ALA A 82 13.13 26.03 14.86
CA ALA A 82 12.40 26.80 13.85
C ALA A 82 10.91 26.42 13.75
N GLY A 83 10.43 25.49 14.56
CA GLY A 83 9.04 25.05 14.61
C GLY A 83 8.65 23.99 13.58
N VAL A 84 9.61 23.24 13.05
CA VAL A 84 9.37 22.11 12.13
C VAL A 84 9.40 20.80 12.93
N ALA A 85 8.34 19.99 12.79
CA ALA A 85 8.32 18.63 13.31
C ALA A 85 7.95 17.64 12.19
N ILE A 86 8.54 16.44 12.25
CA ILE A 86 8.29 15.37 11.29
C ILE A 86 7.76 14.14 12.01
N ILE A 87 6.72 13.56 11.45
CA ILE A 87 6.19 12.24 11.80
C ILE A 87 6.56 11.33 10.64
N SER A 88 7.50 10.43 10.89
CA SER A 88 8.04 9.50 9.90
C SER A 88 7.12 8.30 9.70
N GLN A 89 7.27 7.59 8.59
CA GLN A 89 6.59 6.34 8.31
C GLN A 89 6.92 5.24 9.35
N GLU A 90 8.15 5.22 9.88
CA GLU A 90 8.56 4.35 10.98
C GLU A 90 8.45 5.11 12.30
N PHE A 91 7.90 4.47 13.33
CA PHE A 91 7.73 5.10 14.65
C PHE A 91 9.07 5.33 15.34
N ASN A 92 9.23 6.55 15.86
CA ASN A 92 10.37 6.93 16.70
C ASN A 92 9.99 6.90 18.18
N LEU A 93 9.24 5.85 18.59
CA LEU A 93 8.80 5.64 19.97
C LEU A 93 9.64 4.54 20.64
N ILE A 94 9.87 4.74 21.94
CA ILE A 94 10.54 3.74 22.78
C ILE A 94 9.45 2.90 23.46
N GLY A 95 9.29 1.65 23.03
CA GLY A 95 8.21 0.76 23.47
C GLY A 95 8.17 0.50 24.97
N GLU A 96 9.35 0.50 25.63
CA GLU A 96 9.47 0.26 27.07
C GLU A 96 9.07 1.47 27.93
N LEU A 97 9.01 2.67 27.34
CA LEU A 97 8.61 3.88 28.03
C LEU A 97 7.09 4.07 27.94
N THR A 98 6.57 4.87 28.88
CA THR A 98 5.18 5.27 28.91
C THR A 98 4.87 6.32 27.83
N VAL A 99 3.57 6.56 27.57
CA VAL A 99 3.10 7.61 26.68
C VAL A 99 3.67 8.97 27.10
N ALA A 100 3.61 9.29 28.38
CA ALA A 100 4.12 10.56 28.93
C ALA A 100 5.63 10.72 28.72
N GLU A 101 6.40 9.68 28.97
CA GLU A 101 7.86 9.71 28.77
C GLU A 101 8.23 9.85 27.30
N ASN A 102 7.48 9.20 26.37
CA ASN A 102 7.73 9.34 24.94
C ASN A 102 7.38 10.75 24.43
N ILE A 103 6.25 11.32 24.85
CA ILE A 103 5.79 12.65 24.42
C ILE A 103 6.79 13.75 24.87
N PHE A 104 7.27 13.67 26.09
CA PHE A 104 8.17 14.67 26.67
C PHE A 104 9.63 14.19 26.72
N LEU A 105 10.01 13.23 25.89
CA LEU A 105 11.41 12.75 25.84
C LEU A 105 12.37 13.92 25.66
N ASP A 106 13.45 13.95 26.44
CA ASP A 106 14.45 15.03 26.56
C ASP A 106 13.92 16.38 27.10
N ARG A 107 12.66 16.46 27.53
CA ARG A 107 12.01 17.69 27.99
C ARG A 107 11.11 17.44 29.21
N GLN A 108 11.38 16.38 29.96
CA GLN A 108 10.60 16.04 31.13
C GLN A 108 10.65 17.20 32.15
N PRO A 109 9.51 17.61 32.73
CA PRO A 109 9.49 18.60 33.78
C PRO A 109 10.27 18.09 35.00
N THR A 110 11.14 18.95 35.56
CA THR A 110 11.92 18.61 36.72
C THR A 110 11.52 19.46 37.94
N ASN A 111 11.63 18.87 39.11
CA ASN A 111 11.44 19.55 40.37
C ASN A 111 12.69 20.42 40.73
N ARG A 112 12.64 21.15 41.86
CA ARG A 112 13.72 22.01 42.32
C ARG A 112 15.04 21.27 42.58
N LEU A 113 15.03 19.96 42.73
CA LEU A 113 16.18 19.09 42.97
C LEU A 113 16.74 18.44 41.68
N GLY A 114 16.15 18.78 40.52
CA GLY A 114 16.55 18.20 39.21
C GLY A 114 15.99 16.81 38.94
N ALA A 115 15.15 16.25 39.82
CA ALA A 115 14.46 14.98 39.56
C ALA A 115 13.18 15.20 38.74
N ILE A 116 12.76 14.20 37.95
CA ILE A 116 11.56 14.27 37.12
C ILE A 116 10.32 14.46 38.01
N ASP A 117 9.51 15.46 37.70
CA ASP A 117 8.21 15.67 38.29
C ASP A 117 7.13 14.85 37.57
N TRP A 118 6.95 13.61 38.01
CA TRP A 118 6.01 12.65 37.42
C TRP A 118 4.55 13.14 37.45
N ARG A 119 4.16 13.89 38.50
CA ARG A 119 2.80 14.42 38.59
C ARG A 119 2.53 15.44 37.49
N ARG A 120 3.48 16.35 37.34
CA ARG A 120 3.41 17.37 36.29
C ARG A 120 3.50 16.76 34.91
N LEU A 121 4.43 15.81 34.70
CA LEU A 121 4.58 15.09 33.43
C LEU A 121 3.26 14.44 32.99
N ASN A 122 2.61 13.69 33.88
CA ASN A 122 1.34 13.02 33.57
C ASN A 122 0.18 14.02 33.38
N SER A 123 0.15 15.10 34.15
CA SER A 123 -0.86 16.16 34.02
C SER A 123 -0.72 16.90 32.68
N ASP A 124 0.51 17.30 32.31
CA ASP A 124 0.78 17.99 31.05
C ASP A 124 0.44 17.08 29.85
N THR A 125 0.75 15.77 29.97
CA THR A 125 0.40 14.76 28.96
C THR A 125 -1.12 14.63 28.83
N ARG A 126 -1.86 14.51 29.94
CA ARG A 126 -3.33 14.42 29.91
C ARG A 126 -3.94 15.64 29.23
N CYS A 127 -3.51 16.86 29.62
CA CYS A 127 -3.97 18.08 28.96
C CYS A 127 -3.76 18.04 27.44
N LEU A 128 -2.61 17.59 26.97
CA LEU A 128 -2.30 17.50 25.54
C LEU A 128 -3.18 16.45 24.84
N LEU A 129 -3.35 15.28 25.44
CA LEU A 129 -4.22 14.22 24.89
C LEU A 129 -5.68 14.65 24.82
N ASP A 130 -6.18 15.33 25.85
CA ASP A 130 -7.55 15.88 25.89
C ASP A 130 -7.72 16.99 24.84
N GLU A 131 -6.72 17.86 24.70
CA GLU A 131 -6.70 18.88 23.64
C GLU A 131 -6.76 18.24 22.25
N LEU A 132 -6.09 17.12 22.00
CA LEU A 132 -6.14 16.40 20.74
C LEU A 132 -7.41 15.57 20.56
N GLY A 133 -8.23 15.42 21.61
CA GLY A 133 -9.43 14.60 21.61
C GLY A 133 -9.12 13.10 21.54
N ILE A 134 -8.10 12.66 22.29
CA ILE A 134 -7.65 11.27 22.39
C ILE A 134 -7.85 10.78 23.85
N PRO A 135 -9.08 10.60 24.30
CA PRO A 135 -9.38 10.23 25.70
C PRO A 135 -8.95 8.79 26.04
N ASP A 136 -8.83 7.92 25.05
CA ASP A 136 -8.57 6.48 25.23
C ASP A 136 -7.09 6.14 25.46
N LEU A 137 -6.21 7.13 25.58
CA LEU A 137 -4.80 6.97 25.92
C LEU A 137 -4.54 7.50 27.33
N GLU A 138 -3.92 6.65 28.16
CA GLU A 138 -3.48 7.07 29.49
C GLU A 138 -2.00 7.48 29.47
N PRO A 139 -1.60 8.55 30.17
CA PRO A 139 -0.19 8.96 30.27
C PRO A 139 0.75 7.86 30.74
N THR A 140 0.25 6.93 31.54
CA THR A 140 1.00 5.82 32.16
C THR A 140 1.02 4.54 31.32
N ASP A 141 0.29 4.48 30.21
CA ASP A 141 0.29 3.31 29.33
C ASP A 141 1.67 3.12 28.71
N HIS A 142 2.17 1.87 28.66
CA HIS A 142 3.40 1.55 27.94
C HIS A 142 3.14 1.50 26.44
N VAL A 143 4.00 2.16 25.65
CA VAL A 143 3.82 2.25 24.19
C VAL A 143 3.79 0.89 23.50
N ARG A 144 4.56 -0.10 23.99
CA ARG A 144 4.55 -1.47 23.44
C ARG A 144 3.20 -2.19 23.53
N SER A 145 2.32 -1.79 24.45
CA SER A 145 0.99 -2.39 24.63
C SER A 145 -0.08 -1.75 23.75
N LEU A 146 0.25 -0.65 23.06
CA LEU A 146 -0.68 0.11 22.25
C LEU A 146 -0.82 -0.48 20.85
N THR A 147 -2.01 -0.36 20.27
CA THR A 147 -2.22 -0.62 18.83
C THR A 147 -1.41 0.37 17.99
N VAL A 148 -1.13 0.00 16.75
CA VAL A 148 -0.39 0.84 15.79
C VAL A 148 -1.03 2.22 15.66
N GLY A 149 -2.38 2.29 15.60
CA GLY A 149 -3.09 3.56 15.54
C GLY A 149 -2.89 4.42 16.78
N LYS A 150 -2.91 3.83 17.97
CA LYS A 150 -2.63 4.57 19.21
C LYS A 150 -1.17 5.04 19.27
N GLN A 151 -0.22 4.25 18.79
CA GLN A 151 1.19 4.67 18.67
C GLN A 151 1.32 5.88 17.73
N GLN A 152 0.60 5.89 16.61
CA GLN A 152 0.55 7.05 15.71
C GLN A 152 0.04 8.32 16.42
N MET A 153 -0.98 8.18 17.28
CA MET A 153 -1.49 9.31 18.05
C MET A 153 -0.46 9.83 19.07
N VAL A 154 0.33 8.94 19.67
CA VAL A 154 1.45 9.32 20.55
C VAL A 154 2.53 10.10 19.79
N GLU A 155 2.89 9.68 18.56
CA GLU A 155 3.83 10.43 17.70
C GLU A 155 3.32 11.84 17.37
N ILE A 156 2.02 11.97 17.05
CA ILE A 156 1.41 13.28 16.79
C ILE A 156 1.46 14.15 18.05
N ALA A 157 1.08 13.61 19.19
CA ALA A 157 1.14 14.32 20.47
C ALA A 157 2.58 14.75 20.82
N LYS A 158 3.57 13.89 20.59
CA LYS A 158 5.00 14.17 20.74
C LYS A 158 5.45 15.34 19.85
N ALA A 159 5.06 15.34 18.57
CA ALA A 159 5.38 16.42 17.64
C ALA A 159 4.76 17.76 18.09
N LEU A 160 3.52 17.75 18.50
CA LEU A 160 2.79 18.96 18.94
C LEU A 160 3.25 19.47 20.29
N SER A 161 3.70 18.61 21.20
CA SER A 161 4.30 19.02 22.48
C SER A 161 5.52 19.94 22.28
N LYS A 162 6.11 19.94 21.07
CA LYS A 162 7.23 20.81 20.66
C LYS A 162 6.76 22.17 20.11
N ARG A 163 5.45 22.47 20.16
CA ARG A 163 4.84 23.69 19.58
C ARG A 163 5.18 23.88 18.10
N ALA A 164 5.18 22.79 17.34
CA ALA A 164 5.44 22.83 15.90
C ALA A 164 4.41 23.70 15.17
N SER A 165 4.89 24.65 14.36
CA SER A 165 4.06 25.45 13.46
C SER A 165 3.98 24.84 12.05
N ILE A 166 4.94 23.96 11.73
CA ILE A 166 5.01 23.19 10.47
C ILE A 166 5.12 21.71 10.85
N LEU A 167 4.14 20.92 10.43
CA LEU A 167 4.07 19.49 10.70
C LEU A 167 4.19 18.70 9.39
N VAL A 168 5.18 17.84 9.30
CA VAL A 168 5.33 16.91 8.17
C VAL A 168 4.77 15.56 8.58
N LEU A 169 3.89 15.00 7.76
CA LEU A 169 3.25 13.70 7.94
C LEU A 169 3.65 12.80 6.77
N ASP A 170 4.58 11.86 6.99
CA ASP A 170 5.07 10.96 5.94
C ASP A 170 4.32 9.61 6.01
N GLU A 171 3.38 9.42 5.08
CA GLU A 171 2.49 8.24 4.96
C GLU A 171 1.82 7.82 6.29
N PRO A 172 1.16 8.74 7.02
CA PRO A 172 0.72 8.50 8.38
C PRO A 172 -0.40 7.46 8.51
N THR A 173 -1.00 7.02 7.40
CA THR A 173 -2.13 6.08 7.36
C THR A 173 -1.75 4.69 6.86
N SER A 174 -0.47 4.43 6.61
CA SER A 174 -0.01 3.18 5.97
C SER A 174 -0.35 1.90 6.75
N ALA A 175 -0.48 2.01 8.09
CA ALA A 175 -0.74 0.89 8.99
C ALA A 175 -2.01 1.08 9.84
N LEU A 176 -2.89 2.03 9.48
CA LEU A 176 -4.10 2.37 10.22
C LEU A 176 -5.34 1.69 9.64
N THR A 177 -6.29 1.35 10.50
CA THR A 177 -7.64 0.97 10.12
C THR A 177 -8.46 2.20 9.69
N ASP A 178 -9.56 2.01 8.96
CA ASP A 178 -10.42 3.10 8.48
C ASP A 178 -10.93 3.98 9.63
N ARG A 179 -11.23 3.40 10.80
CA ARG A 179 -11.64 4.15 11.98
C ARG A 179 -10.51 5.03 12.50
N GLU A 180 -9.29 4.49 12.60
CA GLU A 180 -8.11 5.24 13.04
C GLU A 180 -7.73 6.35 12.04
N VAL A 181 -7.91 6.12 10.74
CA VAL A 181 -7.76 7.15 9.70
C VAL A 181 -8.77 8.29 9.91
N ALA A 182 -10.03 7.97 10.20
CA ALA A 182 -11.04 9.00 10.48
C ALA A 182 -10.69 9.85 11.72
N ASP A 183 -10.16 9.22 12.77
CA ASP A 183 -9.68 9.91 13.98
C ASP A 183 -8.47 10.81 13.67
N LEU A 184 -7.49 10.32 12.90
CA LEU A 184 -6.35 11.11 12.41
C LEU A 184 -6.84 12.35 11.62
N PHE A 185 -7.77 12.17 10.69
CA PHE A 185 -8.31 13.28 9.89
C PHE A 185 -9.06 14.31 10.73
N ARG A 186 -9.72 13.89 11.80
CA ARG A 186 -10.33 14.81 12.77
C ARG A 186 -9.26 15.69 13.44
N ILE A 187 -8.14 15.09 13.87
CA ILE A 187 -7.03 15.81 14.48
C ILE A 187 -6.38 16.77 13.46
N ILE A 188 -6.10 16.33 12.24
CA ILE A 188 -5.54 17.19 11.18
C ILE A 188 -6.45 18.39 10.90
N ARG A 189 -7.78 18.19 10.82
CA ARG A 189 -8.72 19.31 10.62
C ARG A 189 -8.76 20.27 11.82
N LYS A 190 -8.52 19.78 13.04
CA LYS A 190 -8.37 20.65 14.21
C LYS A 190 -7.09 21.47 14.11
N LEU A 191 -5.95 20.84 13.88
CA LEU A 191 -4.64 21.51 13.74
C LEU A 191 -4.64 22.56 12.63
N LYS A 192 -5.32 22.27 11.53
CA LYS A 192 -5.52 23.23 10.44
C LYS A 192 -6.25 24.48 10.93
N ARG A 193 -7.33 24.34 11.70
CA ARG A 193 -8.06 25.48 12.28
C ARG A 193 -7.21 26.27 13.28
N ASP A 194 -6.32 25.58 14.00
CA ASP A 194 -5.38 26.16 14.95
C ASP A 194 -4.18 26.85 14.27
N GLY A 195 -4.15 26.89 12.93
CA GLY A 195 -3.16 27.60 12.14
C GLY A 195 -1.88 26.80 11.85
N VAL A 196 -1.81 25.52 12.19
CA VAL A 196 -0.65 24.67 11.87
C VAL A 196 -0.58 24.43 10.36
N CYS A 197 0.58 24.67 9.78
CA CYS A 197 0.90 24.30 8.39
C CYS A 197 1.27 22.82 8.34
N MET A 198 0.66 22.05 7.44
CA MET A 198 0.91 20.62 7.34
C MET A 198 1.35 20.21 5.93
N CYS A 199 2.49 19.50 5.83
CA CYS A 199 2.91 18.82 4.62
C CYS A 199 2.51 17.35 4.72
N TYR A 200 1.51 16.92 3.96
CA TYR A 200 0.94 15.58 3.99
C TYR A 200 1.44 14.76 2.81
N ILE A 201 2.24 13.72 3.09
CA ILE A 201 2.76 12.83 2.08
C ILE A 201 1.91 11.57 2.08
N SER A 202 1.31 11.25 0.93
CA SER A 202 0.58 10.01 0.71
C SER A 202 0.57 9.66 -0.77
N HIS A 203 0.44 8.38 -1.06
CA HIS A 203 0.17 7.87 -2.40
C HIS A 203 -1.31 7.50 -2.58
N LYS A 204 -2.13 7.59 -1.51
CA LYS A 204 -3.56 7.30 -1.53
C LYS A 204 -4.35 8.53 -1.94
N MET A 205 -4.80 8.58 -3.18
CA MET A 205 -5.48 9.74 -3.76
C MET A 205 -6.79 10.09 -3.05
N GLU A 206 -7.51 9.11 -2.52
CA GLU A 206 -8.75 9.33 -1.77
C GLU A 206 -8.51 10.12 -0.47
N GLU A 207 -7.38 9.87 0.21
CA GLU A 207 -6.99 10.63 1.39
C GLU A 207 -6.67 12.08 1.05
N ILE A 208 -5.90 12.28 -0.02
CA ILE A 208 -5.50 13.61 -0.50
C ILE A 208 -6.74 14.43 -0.84
N LYS A 209 -7.72 13.84 -1.54
CA LYS A 209 -8.99 14.52 -1.87
C LYS A 209 -9.79 14.93 -0.64
N GLN A 210 -9.71 14.15 0.47
CA GLN A 210 -10.49 14.42 1.68
C GLN A 210 -9.87 15.48 2.58
N ILE A 211 -8.54 15.63 2.56
CA ILE A 211 -7.85 16.41 3.59
C ILE A 211 -7.01 17.57 3.05
N ALA A 212 -6.49 17.47 1.83
CA ALA A 212 -5.59 18.47 1.27
C ALA A 212 -6.33 19.70 0.73
N ASP A 213 -5.70 20.86 0.85
CA ASP A 213 -6.14 22.11 0.23
C ASP A 213 -5.50 22.30 -1.12
N ARG A 214 -4.19 22.07 -1.18
CA ARG A 214 -3.39 22.15 -2.41
C ARG A 214 -2.52 20.92 -2.54
N VAL A 215 -2.05 20.68 -3.75
CA VAL A 215 -1.17 19.57 -4.09
C VAL A 215 0.03 20.06 -4.88
N VAL A 216 1.19 19.49 -4.54
CA VAL A 216 2.43 19.61 -5.30
C VAL A 216 2.87 18.22 -5.73
N VAL A 217 3.22 18.07 -7.00
CA VAL A 217 3.65 16.78 -7.57
C VAL A 217 5.17 16.78 -7.69
N LEU A 218 5.81 15.75 -7.13
CA LEU A 218 7.23 15.51 -7.29
C LEU A 218 7.44 14.26 -8.17
N ARG A 219 8.28 14.37 -9.20
CA ARG A 219 8.67 13.28 -10.09
C ARG A 219 10.13 13.42 -10.49
N ASP A 220 10.87 12.31 -10.41
CA ASP A 220 12.31 12.26 -10.76
C ASP A 220 13.13 13.38 -10.09
N GLY A 221 12.82 13.67 -8.82
CA GLY A 221 13.49 14.72 -8.05
C GLY A 221 13.09 16.15 -8.39
N ARG A 222 12.08 16.38 -9.23
CA ARG A 222 11.64 17.72 -9.69
C ARG A 222 10.19 17.98 -9.36
N THR A 223 9.84 19.22 -9.11
CA THR A 223 8.44 19.68 -9.03
C THR A 223 7.83 19.72 -10.43
N ILE A 224 6.67 19.08 -10.61
CA ILE A 224 5.95 19.00 -11.89
C ILE A 224 4.72 19.91 -11.86
N GLY A 225 4.79 20.98 -12.62
CA GLY A 225 3.75 22.02 -12.66
C GLY A 225 3.72 22.85 -11.37
N ASP A 226 2.73 23.73 -11.27
CA ASP A 226 2.55 24.60 -10.12
C ASP A 226 1.80 23.90 -8.98
N VAL A 227 1.95 24.43 -7.77
CA VAL A 227 1.13 24.05 -6.62
C VAL A 227 -0.33 24.40 -6.90
N THR A 228 -1.19 23.41 -7.00
CA THR A 228 -2.57 23.57 -7.48
C THR A 228 -3.56 23.29 -6.35
N ALA A 229 -4.66 24.05 -6.26
CA ALA A 229 -5.75 23.76 -5.35
C ALA A 229 -6.41 22.42 -5.71
N ILE A 230 -6.75 21.61 -4.68
CA ILE A 230 -7.29 20.26 -4.90
C ILE A 230 -8.66 20.30 -5.60
N GLY A 231 -9.41 21.39 -5.43
CA GLY A 231 -10.68 21.61 -6.12
C GLY A 231 -10.56 21.97 -7.60
N ASP A 232 -9.38 22.43 -8.05
CA ASP A 232 -9.13 22.91 -9.41
C ASP A 232 -8.44 21.86 -10.28
N ILE A 233 -8.11 20.69 -9.73
CA ILE A 233 -7.42 19.63 -10.45
C ILE A 233 -8.12 18.28 -10.28
N ALA A 234 -8.36 17.58 -11.38
CA ALA A 234 -8.89 16.24 -11.33
C ALA A 234 -7.83 15.24 -10.79
N LEU A 235 -8.26 14.23 -10.04
CA LEU A 235 -7.34 13.20 -9.50
C LEU A 235 -6.53 12.52 -10.61
N GLU A 236 -7.17 12.33 -11.75
CA GLU A 236 -6.57 11.78 -12.96
C GLU A 236 -5.37 12.61 -13.43
N GLN A 237 -5.48 13.92 -13.35
CA GLN A 237 -4.40 14.83 -13.75
C GLN A 237 -3.24 14.81 -12.74
N ILE A 238 -3.53 14.66 -11.45
CA ILE A 238 -2.50 14.48 -10.42
C ILE A 238 -1.71 13.20 -10.71
N ILE A 239 -2.40 12.10 -10.94
CA ILE A 239 -1.78 10.80 -11.25
C ILE A 239 -0.98 10.89 -12.55
N ALA A 240 -1.53 11.52 -13.60
CA ALA A 240 -0.82 11.72 -14.86
C ALA A 240 0.49 12.52 -14.68
N ARG A 241 0.48 13.57 -13.85
CA ARG A 241 1.69 14.33 -13.51
C ARG A 241 2.71 13.48 -12.73
N MET A 242 2.24 12.61 -11.80
CA MET A 242 3.09 11.72 -11.01
C MET A 242 3.79 10.68 -11.88
N VAL A 243 3.04 10.01 -12.76
CA VAL A 243 3.53 8.91 -13.62
C VAL A 243 4.18 9.42 -14.91
N GLY A 244 3.82 10.63 -15.35
CA GLY A 244 4.30 11.20 -16.60
C GLY A 244 3.63 10.62 -17.86
N ARG A 245 2.49 9.95 -17.70
CA ARG A 245 1.70 9.32 -18.76
C ARG A 245 0.21 9.58 -18.55
N ASP A 246 -0.60 9.52 -19.61
CA ASP A 246 -2.05 9.63 -19.51
C ASP A 246 -2.63 8.41 -18.76
N ILE A 247 -3.65 8.62 -17.93
CA ILE A 247 -4.34 7.55 -17.18
C ILE A 247 -4.98 6.52 -18.12
N ARG A 248 -5.35 6.94 -19.35
CA ARG A 248 -5.84 6.01 -20.36
C ARG A 248 -4.83 4.89 -20.67
N ASP A 249 -3.55 5.16 -20.46
CA ASP A 249 -2.44 4.21 -20.59
C ASP A 249 -2.18 3.40 -19.30
N MET A 250 -2.87 3.70 -18.19
CA MET A 250 -2.71 2.98 -16.92
C MET A 250 -3.25 1.55 -16.98
N PHE A 251 -4.40 1.37 -17.66
CA PHE A 251 -5.02 0.07 -17.82
C PHE A 251 -4.88 -0.39 -19.27
N PRO A 252 -3.74 -1.01 -19.63
CA PRO A 252 -3.49 -1.45 -20.99
C PRO A 252 -4.52 -2.50 -21.40
N ARG A 253 -4.93 -2.44 -22.65
CA ARG A 253 -5.84 -3.40 -23.23
C ARG A 253 -5.42 -3.80 -24.63
N SER A 254 -4.98 -5.04 -24.75
CA SER A 254 -4.84 -5.68 -26.03
C SER A 254 -6.21 -6.16 -26.57
N ALA A 255 -6.32 -6.21 -27.88
CA ALA A 255 -7.47 -6.85 -28.51
C ALA A 255 -7.37 -8.36 -28.27
N ARG A 256 -8.18 -8.89 -27.35
CA ARG A 256 -8.25 -10.32 -27.05
C ARG A 256 -9.68 -10.84 -27.22
N ARG A 257 -9.80 -12.11 -27.54
CA ARG A 257 -11.07 -12.80 -27.62
C ARG A 257 -11.17 -13.78 -26.46
N ARG A 258 -12.33 -13.78 -25.81
CA ARG A 258 -12.70 -14.79 -24.83
C ARG A 258 -12.67 -16.16 -25.50
N GLY A 259 -11.85 -17.05 -24.98
CA GLY A 259 -11.69 -18.41 -25.47
C GLY A 259 -12.67 -19.40 -24.83
N GLU A 260 -12.27 -20.66 -24.76
CA GLU A 260 -13.05 -21.73 -24.13
C GLU A 260 -13.05 -21.59 -22.61
N MET A 261 -14.08 -22.17 -21.98
CA MET A 261 -14.19 -22.26 -20.53
C MET A 261 -13.07 -23.15 -19.99
N ILE A 262 -12.23 -22.60 -19.12
CA ILE A 262 -11.11 -23.32 -18.53
C ILE A 262 -11.32 -23.68 -17.06
N LEU A 263 -12.02 -22.82 -16.30
CA LEU A 263 -12.39 -23.06 -14.92
C LEU A 263 -13.91 -23.01 -14.78
N GLN A 264 -14.48 -24.00 -14.11
CA GLN A 264 -15.87 -23.97 -13.68
C GLN A 264 -15.94 -24.37 -12.21
N VAL A 265 -16.50 -23.49 -11.40
CA VAL A 265 -16.82 -23.72 -9.99
C VAL A 265 -18.33 -23.97 -9.89
N ARG A 266 -18.73 -25.07 -9.25
CA ARG A 266 -20.14 -25.45 -9.10
C ARG A 266 -20.47 -25.69 -7.64
N ASN A 267 -21.46 -24.95 -7.14
CA ASN A 267 -22.01 -25.11 -5.78
C ASN A 267 -20.93 -25.17 -4.69
N LEU A 268 -19.89 -24.34 -4.83
CA LEU A 268 -18.81 -24.31 -3.87
C LEU A 268 -19.28 -23.62 -2.59
N GLU A 269 -19.00 -24.26 -1.47
CA GLU A 269 -19.28 -23.79 -0.12
C GLU A 269 -18.06 -23.98 0.76
N VAL A 270 -17.87 -23.10 1.73
CA VAL A 270 -16.79 -23.22 2.71
C VAL A 270 -17.38 -23.03 4.10
N ASP A 271 -17.22 -24.00 4.96
CA ASP A 271 -17.65 -23.91 6.35
C ASP A 271 -16.79 -22.89 7.13
N HIS A 272 -17.40 -22.20 8.10
CA HIS A 272 -16.67 -21.24 8.92
C HIS A 272 -15.78 -22.00 9.93
N PRO A 273 -14.47 -21.62 10.08
CA PRO A 273 -13.55 -22.36 10.94
C PRO A 273 -13.93 -22.32 12.42
N ASP A 274 -14.47 -21.19 12.89
CA ASP A 274 -14.70 -20.92 14.32
C ASP A 274 -16.19 -20.95 14.71
N LEU A 275 -17.11 -21.00 13.74
CA LEU A 275 -18.57 -20.96 13.96
C LEU A 275 -19.23 -22.20 13.35
N PRO A 276 -19.40 -23.29 14.12
CA PRO A 276 -20.02 -24.50 13.62
C PRO A 276 -21.44 -24.26 13.09
N GLY A 277 -21.69 -24.73 11.85
CA GLY A 277 -22.99 -24.57 11.18
C GLY A 277 -23.12 -23.28 10.37
N GLU A 278 -22.18 -22.35 10.48
CA GLU A 278 -22.13 -21.18 9.61
C GLU A 278 -21.22 -21.43 8.40
N LYS A 279 -21.50 -20.74 7.30
CA LYS A 279 -20.71 -20.82 6.07
C LYS A 279 -19.94 -19.52 5.86
N ARG A 280 -18.65 -19.64 5.65
CA ARG A 280 -17.80 -18.52 5.22
C ARG A 280 -18.07 -18.17 3.76
N ILE A 281 -18.23 -19.19 2.91
CA ILE A 281 -18.71 -19.05 1.53
C ILE A 281 -20.02 -19.83 1.39
N LYS A 282 -21.08 -19.11 1.03
CA LYS A 282 -22.38 -19.66 0.70
C LYS A 282 -22.34 -20.25 -0.70
N THR A 283 -23.29 -21.10 -1.05
CA THR A 283 -23.36 -21.78 -2.36
C THR A 283 -23.06 -20.83 -3.52
N THR A 284 -21.92 -21.03 -4.15
CA THR A 284 -21.38 -20.14 -5.18
C THR A 284 -20.99 -20.91 -6.43
N SER A 285 -21.38 -20.40 -7.61
CA SER A 285 -21.03 -20.99 -8.90
C SER A 285 -20.62 -19.90 -9.89
N PHE A 286 -19.52 -20.12 -10.61
CA PHE A 286 -19.05 -19.21 -11.67
C PHE A 286 -18.13 -19.95 -12.63
N ALA A 287 -17.77 -19.30 -13.73
CA ALA A 287 -16.82 -19.81 -14.70
C ALA A 287 -15.81 -18.73 -15.12
N ALA A 288 -14.56 -19.14 -15.46
CA ALA A 288 -13.57 -18.30 -16.09
C ALA A 288 -13.11 -18.92 -17.42
N TYR A 289 -12.68 -18.09 -18.34
CA TYR A 289 -12.41 -18.47 -19.72
C TYR A 289 -10.96 -18.13 -20.10
N ARG A 290 -10.41 -18.87 -21.06
CA ARG A 290 -9.08 -18.56 -21.61
C ARG A 290 -9.05 -17.15 -22.18
N GLY A 291 -7.98 -16.41 -21.87
CA GLY A 291 -7.81 -15.06 -22.37
C GLY A 291 -8.74 -14.01 -21.75
N GLU A 292 -9.49 -14.37 -20.71
CA GLU A 292 -10.36 -13.46 -19.95
C GLU A 292 -9.65 -12.94 -18.69
N ILE A 293 -9.90 -11.68 -18.34
CA ILE A 293 -9.64 -11.14 -17.00
C ILE A 293 -11.00 -11.02 -16.29
N LEU A 294 -11.24 -11.91 -15.33
CA LEU A 294 -12.42 -11.92 -14.48
C LEU A 294 -12.10 -11.16 -13.18
N GLY A 295 -12.81 -10.07 -12.93
CA GLY A 295 -12.73 -9.31 -11.68
C GLY A 295 -13.66 -9.88 -10.61
N ILE A 296 -13.22 -9.92 -9.36
CA ILE A 296 -14.09 -10.20 -8.21
C ILE A 296 -14.02 -8.99 -7.28
N SER A 297 -15.16 -8.30 -7.13
CA SER A 297 -15.32 -7.12 -6.28
C SER A 297 -16.22 -7.43 -5.09
N GLY A 298 -16.16 -6.60 -4.05
CA GLY A 298 -16.96 -6.72 -2.82
C GLY A 298 -16.34 -5.95 -1.67
N LEU A 299 -17.08 -5.75 -0.59
CA LEU A 299 -16.55 -5.10 0.61
C LEU A 299 -15.52 -5.98 1.32
N MET A 300 -14.70 -5.37 2.20
CA MET A 300 -13.81 -6.12 3.08
C MET A 300 -14.63 -7.12 3.91
N GLY A 301 -14.16 -8.37 4.00
CA GLY A 301 -14.88 -9.45 4.67
C GLY A 301 -16.02 -10.10 3.86
N SER A 302 -16.22 -9.74 2.59
CA SER A 302 -17.24 -10.36 1.74
C SER A 302 -16.96 -11.81 1.32
N GLY A 303 -15.77 -12.37 1.65
CA GLY A 303 -15.39 -13.75 1.39
C GLY A 303 -14.55 -13.96 0.11
N ARG A 304 -14.06 -12.88 -0.53
CA ARG A 304 -13.28 -12.96 -1.79
C ARG A 304 -12.04 -13.83 -1.65
N THR A 305 -11.19 -13.53 -0.66
CA THR A 305 -9.95 -14.27 -0.36
C THR A 305 -10.24 -15.72 0.00
N GLU A 306 -11.28 -15.96 0.80
CA GLU A 306 -11.68 -17.31 1.21
C GLU A 306 -12.16 -18.16 0.02
N LEU A 307 -12.91 -17.56 -0.91
CA LEU A 307 -13.36 -18.22 -2.13
C LEU A 307 -12.18 -18.73 -2.96
N VAL A 308 -11.21 -17.86 -3.25
CA VAL A 308 -10.07 -18.25 -4.10
C VAL A 308 -9.08 -19.15 -3.37
N SER A 309 -8.92 -18.97 -2.06
CA SER A 309 -8.12 -19.86 -1.23
C SER A 309 -8.70 -21.28 -1.16
N ALA A 310 -10.05 -21.40 -1.14
CA ALA A 310 -10.73 -22.71 -1.20
C ALA A 310 -10.48 -23.39 -2.54
N ILE A 311 -10.59 -22.66 -3.65
CA ILE A 311 -10.28 -23.16 -5.00
C ILE A 311 -8.80 -23.61 -5.10
N PHE A 312 -7.92 -22.97 -4.38
CA PHE A 312 -6.49 -23.30 -4.33
C PHE A 312 -6.14 -24.42 -3.33
N GLY A 313 -7.14 -24.93 -2.58
CA GLY A 313 -6.95 -26.05 -1.66
C GLY A 313 -6.45 -25.68 -0.26
N ALA A 314 -6.66 -24.44 0.18
CA ALA A 314 -6.30 -24.01 1.53
C ALA A 314 -7.23 -24.59 2.62
N TYR A 315 -8.46 -24.98 2.27
CA TYR A 315 -9.49 -25.46 3.20
C TYR A 315 -10.06 -26.83 2.80
N PRO A 316 -9.25 -27.91 2.67
CA PRO A 316 -9.68 -29.17 2.07
C PRO A 316 -10.83 -29.86 2.81
N ASN A 317 -10.89 -29.72 4.15
CA ASN A 317 -11.91 -30.36 4.98
C ASN A 317 -13.19 -29.51 5.15
N ALA A 318 -13.12 -28.23 4.85
CA ALA A 318 -14.22 -27.26 4.99
C ALA A 318 -14.90 -26.93 3.66
N THR A 319 -14.29 -27.30 2.53
CA THR A 319 -14.77 -27.00 1.18
C THR A 319 -15.64 -28.12 0.63
N ARG A 320 -16.80 -27.76 0.08
CA ARG A 320 -17.72 -28.67 -0.63
C ARG A 320 -18.06 -28.06 -1.99
N GLY A 321 -18.48 -28.90 -2.93
CA GLY A 321 -18.80 -28.52 -4.30
C GLY A 321 -17.77 -29.04 -5.28
N ASP A 322 -17.87 -28.61 -6.53
CA ASP A 322 -17.06 -29.13 -7.63
C ASP A 322 -16.21 -28.03 -8.26
N VAL A 323 -14.93 -28.32 -8.46
CA VAL A 323 -14.04 -27.52 -9.30
C VAL A 323 -13.70 -28.34 -10.54
N LEU A 324 -13.94 -27.76 -11.72
CA LEU A 324 -13.60 -28.37 -12.99
C LEU A 324 -12.56 -27.51 -13.72
N VAL A 325 -11.52 -28.15 -14.21
CA VAL A 325 -10.51 -27.52 -15.05
C VAL A 325 -10.53 -28.20 -16.41
N GLU A 326 -10.66 -27.42 -17.49
CA GLU A 326 -10.78 -27.94 -18.87
C GLU A 326 -11.91 -28.99 -19.03
N GLY A 327 -13.02 -28.79 -18.29
CA GLY A 327 -14.19 -29.68 -18.29
C GLY A 327 -14.07 -30.94 -17.43
N ALA A 328 -12.89 -31.26 -16.91
CA ALA A 328 -12.68 -32.38 -16.02
C ALA A 328 -12.83 -31.95 -14.55
N ARG A 329 -13.63 -32.71 -13.77
CA ARG A 329 -13.71 -32.52 -12.32
C ARG A 329 -12.37 -32.88 -11.70
N ILE A 330 -11.82 -31.97 -10.92
CA ILE A 330 -10.55 -32.17 -10.19
C ILE A 330 -10.79 -32.22 -8.69
N GLU A 331 -10.00 -33.00 -7.98
CA GLU A 331 -10.01 -33.05 -6.53
C GLU A 331 -8.81 -32.27 -6.00
N ILE A 332 -9.08 -31.20 -5.27
CA ILE A 332 -8.06 -30.33 -4.69
C ILE A 332 -8.06 -30.52 -3.18
N ARG A 333 -7.08 -31.23 -2.66
CA ARG A 333 -6.87 -31.47 -1.21
C ARG A 333 -5.73 -30.64 -0.64
N SER A 334 -4.96 -30.00 -1.50
CA SER A 334 -3.81 -29.19 -1.13
C SER A 334 -3.48 -28.16 -2.22
N PRO A 335 -2.72 -27.09 -1.88
CA PRO A 335 -2.18 -26.16 -2.88
C PRO A 335 -1.37 -26.86 -3.99
N ARG A 336 -0.73 -27.99 -3.67
CA ARG A 336 0.04 -28.75 -4.66
C ARG A 336 -0.85 -29.31 -5.76
N ASP A 337 -2.01 -29.86 -5.40
CA ASP A 337 -2.96 -30.38 -6.39
C ASP A 337 -3.43 -29.28 -7.34
N ALA A 338 -3.70 -28.07 -6.80
CA ALA A 338 -4.07 -26.92 -7.61
C ALA A 338 -2.96 -26.53 -8.62
N ILE A 339 -1.69 -26.49 -8.16
CA ILE A 339 -0.52 -26.21 -8.99
C ILE A 339 -0.39 -27.27 -10.10
N ASP A 340 -0.52 -28.54 -9.77
CA ASP A 340 -0.39 -29.65 -10.74
C ASP A 340 -1.51 -29.62 -11.80
N HIS A 341 -2.66 -29.00 -11.49
CA HIS A 341 -3.73 -28.71 -12.45
C HIS A 341 -3.61 -27.36 -13.17
N GLY A 342 -2.51 -26.64 -12.96
CA GLY A 342 -2.22 -25.38 -13.63
C GLY A 342 -2.94 -24.17 -13.02
N ILE A 343 -3.30 -24.21 -11.74
CA ILE A 343 -3.84 -23.07 -10.99
C ILE A 343 -2.72 -22.47 -10.17
N ALA A 344 -2.53 -21.15 -10.26
CA ALA A 344 -1.64 -20.39 -9.40
C ALA A 344 -2.44 -19.36 -8.59
N LEU A 345 -2.00 -19.08 -7.35
CA LEU A 345 -2.61 -18.09 -6.46
C LEU A 345 -1.56 -17.15 -5.87
N LEU A 346 -1.64 -15.89 -6.25
CA LEU A 346 -0.94 -14.81 -5.55
C LEU A 346 -1.86 -14.33 -4.40
N THR A 347 -1.36 -14.39 -3.17
CA THR A 347 -2.13 -14.07 -1.94
C THR A 347 -1.98 -12.60 -1.55
N GLU A 348 -2.99 -12.06 -0.84
CA GLU A 348 -3.04 -10.67 -0.36
C GLU A 348 -1.82 -10.31 0.51
N ASP A 349 -1.49 -11.16 1.52
CA ASP A 349 -0.37 -10.89 2.42
C ASP A 349 0.94 -11.48 1.86
N ARG A 350 1.66 -10.61 1.14
CA ARG A 350 2.96 -11.00 0.57
C ARG A 350 4.04 -11.27 1.62
N LYS A 351 3.97 -10.61 2.80
CA LYS A 351 5.02 -10.72 3.82
C LYS A 351 4.85 -11.94 4.71
N ALA A 352 3.62 -12.27 5.09
CA ALA A 352 3.34 -13.41 5.97
C ALA A 352 3.28 -14.73 5.20
N VAL A 353 2.67 -14.75 4.00
CA VAL A 353 2.43 -15.99 3.25
C VAL A 353 2.97 -15.97 1.83
N GLY A 354 3.27 -14.79 1.29
CA GLY A 354 3.71 -14.65 -0.10
C GLY A 354 5.21 -14.84 -0.30
N LEU A 355 6.08 -14.50 0.65
CA LEU A 355 7.54 -14.50 0.50
C LEU A 355 8.27 -15.11 1.70
N PHE A 356 9.37 -15.76 1.43
CA PHE A 356 10.40 -16.08 2.42
C PHE A 356 11.38 -14.91 2.46
N LEU A 357 11.11 -13.93 3.33
CA LEU A 357 11.81 -12.64 3.35
C LEU A 357 13.31 -12.77 3.66
N ASP A 358 13.72 -13.78 4.42
CA ASP A 358 15.09 -14.10 4.80
C ASP A 358 15.87 -14.85 3.71
N LYS A 359 15.21 -15.25 2.62
CA LYS A 359 15.79 -16.02 1.53
C LYS A 359 16.09 -15.14 0.30
N SER A 360 16.89 -15.68 -0.61
CA SER A 360 17.32 -15.03 -1.84
C SER A 360 16.19 -14.85 -2.86
N VAL A 361 16.41 -14.00 -3.84
CA VAL A 361 15.56 -13.87 -5.03
C VAL A 361 15.44 -15.21 -5.75
N ALA A 362 16.55 -15.96 -5.91
CA ALA A 362 16.54 -17.27 -6.56
C ALA A 362 15.61 -18.25 -5.85
N PHE A 363 15.80 -18.44 -4.55
CA PHE A 363 14.93 -19.31 -3.74
C PHE A 363 13.47 -18.94 -3.89
N ASN A 364 13.14 -17.65 -3.74
CA ASN A 364 11.77 -17.18 -3.81
C ASN A 364 11.14 -17.37 -5.19
N THR A 365 11.90 -17.25 -6.27
CA THR A 365 11.41 -17.42 -7.64
C THR A 365 11.15 -18.88 -8.00
N THR A 366 11.90 -19.83 -7.41
CA THR A 366 11.91 -21.22 -7.88
C THR A 366 11.14 -22.20 -6.98
N ILE A 367 10.89 -21.85 -5.72
CA ILE A 367 10.33 -22.74 -4.69
C ILE A 367 8.99 -23.40 -5.08
N ALA A 368 8.13 -22.74 -5.86
CA ALA A 368 6.83 -23.29 -6.27
C ALA A 368 6.92 -24.33 -7.42
N ALA A 369 8.07 -24.40 -8.11
CA ALA A 369 8.27 -25.26 -9.28
C ALA A 369 9.63 -25.96 -9.25
N LEU A 370 10.00 -26.52 -8.09
CA LEU A 370 11.32 -27.18 -7.89
C LEU A 370 11.57 -28.32 -8.87
N GLN A 371 10.51 -29.03 -9.31
CA GLN A 371 10.64 -30.07 -10.33
C GLN A 371 11.24 -29.57 -11.65
N ASN A 372 11.06 -28.28 -11.98
CA ASN A 372 11.58 -27.69 -13.22
C ASN A 372 13.10 -27.43 -13.15
N ILE A 373 13.69 -27.46 -11.95
CA ILE A 373 15.09 -27.16 -11.70
C ILE A 373 15.80 -28.30 -10.94
N SER A 374 15.13 -29.44 -10.72
CA SER A 374 15.69 -30.58 -10.03
C SER A 374 16.11 -31.66 -11.02
N ALA A 375 17.24 -32.33 -10.75
CA ALA A 375 17.64 -33.51 -11.49
C ALA A 375 16.59 -34.63 -11.28
N PRO A 376 16.02 -35.22 -12.35
CA PRO A 376 14.89 -36.17 -12.25
C PRO A 376 15.16 -37.38 -11.36
N TRP A 377 16.43 -37.77 -11.22
CA TRP A 377 16.85 -39.02 -10.57
C TRP A 377 17.18 -38.87 -9.07
N MET A 378 17.54 -37.68 -8.62
CA MET A 378 18.06 -37.49 -7.26
C MET A 378 17.32 -36.43 -6.46
N GLY A 379 16.39 -35.70 -7.08
CA GLY A 379 15.70 -34.58 -6.42
C GLY A 379 16.65 -33.43 -5.99
N VAL A 380 17.87 -33.41 -6.52
CA VAL A 380 18.86 -32.38 -6.23
C VAL A 380 18.62 -31.20 -7.15
N ILE A 381 18.59 -29.99 -6.58
CA ILE A 381 18.46 -28.74 -7.33
C ILE A 381 19.71 -28.52 -8.18
N ASP A 382 19.52 -28.28 -9.45
CA ASP A 382 20.58 -27.85 -10.37
C ASP A 382 20.75 -26.34 -10.24
N ALA A 383 21.87 -25.91 -9.64
CA ALA A 383 22.17 -24.51 -9.41
C ALA A 383 22.31 -23.70 -10.72
N GLY A 384 22.70 -24.34 -11.82
CA GLY A 384 22.77 -23.71 -13.14
C GLY A 384 21.38 -23.41 -13.71
N LEU A 385 20.47 -24.38 -13.63
CA LEU A 385 19.07 -24.19 -14.03
C LEU A 385 18.37 -23.18 -13.13
N GLU A 386 18.54 -23.25 -11.79
CA GLU A 386 17.99 -22.28 -10.87
C GLU A 386 18.40 -20.84 -11.22
N ARG A 387 19.70 -20.64 -11.46
CA ARG A 387 20.25 -19.36 -11.92
C ARG A 387 19.61 -18.90 -13.23
N ALA A 388 19.59 -19.75 -14.24
CA ALA A 388 19.07 -19.41 -15.57
C ALA A 388 17.58 -19.01 -15.52
N VAL A 389 16.76 -19.78 -14.78
CA VAL A 389 15.33 -19.50 -14.57
C VAL A 389 15.15 -18.18 -13.84
N THR A 390 15.88 -17.96 -12.76
CA THR A 390 15.77 -16.74 -11.95
C THR A 390 16.17 -15.52 -12.76
N GLU A 391 17.31 -15.54 -13.45
CA GLU A 391 17.77 -14.43 -14.28
C GLU A 391 16.80 -14.11 -15.43
N ARG A 392 16.13 -15.12 -15.99
CA ARG A 392 15.06 -14.93 -16.97
C ARG A 392 13.93 -14.09 -16.37
N PHE A 393 13.36 -14.49 -15.23
CA PHE A 393 12.25 -13.75 -14.61
C PHE A 393 12.67 -12.38 -14.09
N VAL A 394 13.89 -12.23 -13.58
CA VAL A 394 14.44 -10.91 -13.20
C VAL A 394 14.43 -9.96 -14.41
N ARG A 395 14.84 -10.44 -15.60
CA ARG A 395 14.84 -9.63 -16.84
C ARG A 395 13.42 -9.39 -17.36
N GLU A 396 12.60 -10.43 -17.49
CA GLU A 396 11.23 -10.35 -18.06
C GLU A 396 10.31 -9.45 -17.25
N LEU A 397 10.43 -9.48 -15.91
CA LEU A 397 9.63 -8.67 -15.00
C LEU A 397 10.30 -7.35 -14.63
N GLY A 398 11.53 -7.10 -15.09
CA GLY A 398 12.27 -5.89 -14.76
C GLY A 398 12.48 -5.72 -13.25
N VAL A 399 12.87 -6.81 -12.54
CA VAL A 399 13.15 -6.75 -11.10
C VAL A 399 14.46 -5.99 -10.87
N LYS A 400 14.39 -4.91 -10.10
CA LYS A 400 15.58 -4.14 -9.71
C LYS A 400 16.23 -4.80 -8.49
N THR A 401 17.25 -5.59 -8.72
CA THR A 401 18.04 -6.30 -7.71
C THR A 401 19.54 -6.26 -8.05
N PRO A 402 20.44 -6.18 -7.04
CA PRO A 402 21.89 -6.31 -7.27
C PRO A 402 22.29 -7.68 -7.83
N GLY A 403 21.53 -8.74 -7.52
CA GLY A 403 21.79 -10.10 -7.97
C GLY A 403 20.72 -11.08 -7.49
N ILE A 404 20.77 -12.30 -7.99
CA ILE A 404 19.82 -13.36 -7.65
C ILE A 404 19.98 -13.88 -6.20
N ASP A 405 21.15 -13.69 -5.60
CA ASP A 405 21.48 -14.10 -4.24
C ASP A 405 21.03 -13.04 -3.20
N THR A 406 20.54 -11.88 -3.66
CA THR A 406 20.06 -10.80 -2.79
C THR A 406 18.88 -11.27 -1.92
N VAL A 407 18.93 -10.97 -0.62
CA VAL A 407 17.85 -11.26 0.33
C VAL A 407 16.62 -10.40 0.01
N VAL A 408 15.46 -11.02 -0.15
CA VAL A 408 14.25 -10.36 -0.63
C VAL A 408 13.75 -9.26 0.31
N ALA A 409 13.99 -9.38 1.62
CA ALA A 409 13.63 -8.34 2.59
C ALA A 409 14.25 -6.96 2.28
N THR A 410 15.38 -6.90 1.59
CA THR A 410 16.09 -5.66 1.25
C THR A 410 15.53 -4.94 0.01
N LEU A 411 14.61 -5.56 -0.70
CA LEU A 411 14.03 -5.02 -1.93
C LEU A 411 12.77 -4.19 -1.66
N SER A 412 12.50 -3.22 -2.55
CA SER A 412 11.25 -2.46 -2.50
C SER A 412 10.02 -3.34 -2.71
N GLY A 413 8.85 -2.87 -2.21
CA GLY A 413 7.59 -3.60 -2.31
C GLY A 413 7.20 -4.00 -3.74
N GLY A 414 7.42 -3.14 -4.72
CA GLY A 414 7.17 -3.45 -6.13
C GLY A 414 8.09 -4.55 -6.67
N ASN A 415 9.37 -4.58 -6.27
CA ASN A 415 10.28 -5.66 -6.67
C ASN A 415 9.94 -6.98 -5.96
N GLN A 416 9.56 -6.95 -4.69
CA GLN A 416 9.05 -8.11 -3.96
C GLN A 416 7.82 -8.72 -4.66
N GLN A 417 6.87 -7.88 -5.11
CA GLN A 417 5.69 -8.32 -5.84
C GLN A 417 6.04 -8.99 -7.17
N LYS A 418 6.99 -8.42 -7.91
CA LYS A 418 7.50 -9.02 -9.16
C LYS A 418 8.15 -10.38 -8.94
N ILE A 419 8.83 -10.59 -7.80
CA ILE A 419 9.40 -11.90 -7.45
C ILE A 419 8.30 -12.93 -7.20
N ILE A 420 7.21 -12.58 -6.49
CA ILE A 420 6.06 -13.47 -6.31
C ILE A 420 5.41 -13.80 -7.66
N LEU A 421 5.22 -12.81 -8.51
CA LEU A 421 4.71 -13.04 -9.88
C LEU A 421 5.63 -14.01 -10.65
N GLY A 422 6.95 -13.81 -10.59
CA GLY A 422 7.93 -14.71 -11.20
C GLY A 422 7.85 -16.15 -10.67
N ARG A 423 7.66 -16.32 -9.34
CA ARG A 423 7.43 -17.62 -8.69
C ARG A 423 6.26 -18.36 -9.34
N TRP A 424 5.12 -17.69 -9.45
CA TRP A 424 3.91 -18.31 -9.97
C TRP A 424 3.96 -18.51 -11.47
N LEU A 425 4.56 -17.59 -12.23
CA LEU A 425 4.78 -17.77 -13.67
C LEU A 425 5.73 -18.94 -13.97
N ASN A 426 6.65 -19.25 -13.07
CA ASN A 426 7.53 -20.42 -13.21
C ASN A 426 6.78 -21.76 -13.13
N THR A 427 5.57 -21.79 -12.58
CA THR A 427 4.69 -22.96 -12.60
C THR A 427 3.95 -23.15 -13.94
N ASN A 428 4.07 -22.18 -14.87
CA ASN A 428 3.37 -22.15 -16.16
C ASN A 428 1.83 -22.29 -16.00
N PRO A 429 1.17 -21.39 -15.27
CA PRO A 429 -0.23 -21.53 -14.93
C PRO A 429 -1.15 -21.34 -16.14
N LYS A 430 -2.22 -22.14 -16.22
CA LYS A 430 -3.34 -21.95 -17.15
C LYS A 430 -4.38 -20.98 -16.59
N ILE A 431 -4.49 -20.93 -15.26
CA ILE A 431 -5.39 -20.09 -14.48
C ILE A 431 -4.55 -19.37 -13.43
N PHE A 432 -4.54 -18.05 -13.47
CA PHE A 432 -3.78 -17.25 -12.52
C PHE A 432 -4.71 -16.38 -11.69
N ILE A 433 -4.83 -16.70 -10.41
CA ILE A 433 -5.63 -15.97 -9.42
C ILE A 433 -4.73 -14.99 -8.71
N LEU A 434 -5.13 -13.72 -8.63
CA LEU A 434 -4.37 -12.66 -8.00
C LEU A 434 -5.25 -11.95 -6.97
N ASP A 435 -4.93 -12.12 -5.70
CA ASP A 435 -5.61 -11.46 -4.60
C ASP A 435 -4.82 -10.23 -4.19
N GLU A 436 -5.40 -9.04 -4.41
CA GLU A 436 -4.81 -7.72 -4.16
C GLU A 436 -3.40 -7.54 -4.76
N PRO A 437 -3.20 -7.80 -6.08
CA PRO A 437 -1.86 -7.90 -6.68
C PRO A 437 -1.07 -6.60 -6.62
N THR A 438 -1.71 -5.47 -6.42
CA THR A 438 -1.10 -4.14 -6.45
C THR A 438 -1.13 -3.43 -5.10
N ARG A 439 -1.51 -4.14 -4.02
CA ARG A 439 -1.58 -3.56 -2.68
C ARG A 439 -0.21 -3.19 -2.14
N GLY A 440 -0.09 -1.93 -1.71
CA GLY A 440 1.15 -1.41 -1.09
C GLY A 440 2.34 -1.30 -2.04
N ILE A 441 2.09 -1.10 -3.33
CA ILE A 441 3.10 -0.76 -4.33
C ILE A 441 2.77 0.59 -4.96
N ASP A 442 3.79 1.23 -5.53
CA ASP A 442 3.63 2.51 -6.20
C ASP A 442 2.90 2.40 -7.55
N ILE A 443 2.40 3.54 -8.04
CA ILE A 443 1.58 3.59 -9.25
C ILE A 443 2.34 3.10 -10.49
N GLY A 444 3.65 3.40 -10.59
CA GLY A 444 4.47 2.93 -11.71
C GLY A 444 4.58 1.42 -11.75
N ALA A 445 4.83 0.79 -10.58
CA ALA A 445 4.85 -0.67 -10.46
C ALA A 445 3.47 -1.30 -10.74
N LYS A 446 2.35 -0.64 -10.35
CA LYS A 446 0.99 -1.08 -10.70
C LYS A 446 0.82 -1.20 -12.22
N VAL A 447 1.19 -0.16 -12.97
CA VAL A 447 1.08 -0.14 -14.44
C VAL A 447 1.89 -1.27 -15.08
N GLU A 448 3.07 -1.57 -14.56
CA GLU A 448 3.88 -2.68 -15.06
C GLU A 448 3.21 -4.04 -14.84
N ILE A 449 2.58 -4.23 -13.67
CA ILE A 449 1.80 -5.43 -13.37
C ILE A 449 0.57 -5.52 -14.30
N TYR A 450 -0.17 -4.45 -14.50
CA TYR A 450 -1.33 -4.46 -15.41
C TYR A 450 -0.93 -4.83 -16.84
N LYS A 451 0.20 -4.31 -17.34
CA LYS A 451 0.76 -4.71 -18.65
C LYS A 451 1.11 -6.18 -18.71
N LEU A 452 1.66 -6.72 -17.63
CA LEU A 452 1.96 -8.14 -17.53
C LEU A 452 0.66 -8.98 -17.59
N LEU A 453 -0.35 -8.63 -16.80
CA LEU A 453 -1.62 -9.35 -16.76
C LEU A 453 -2.36 -9.29 -18.10
N ASP A 454 -2.36 -8.13 -18.76
CA ASP A 454 -2.96 -7.98 -20.09
C ASP A 454 -2.26 -8.87 -21.13
N ARG A 455 -0.92 -8.94 -21.12
CA ARG A 455 -0.14 -9.82 -21.98
C ARG A 455 -0.43 -11.29 -21.70
N LEU A 456 -0.44 -11.71 -20.43
CA LEU A 456 -0.74 -13.10 -20.06
C LEU A 456 -2.14 -13.51 -20.51
N ALA A 457 -3.12 -12.62 -20.38
CA ALA A 457 -4.46 -12.87 -20.89
C ALA A 457 -4.47 -12.96 -22.42
N ALA A 458 -3.72 -12.09 -23.12
CA ALA A 458 -3.58 -12.18 -24.58
C ALA A 458 -2.93 -13.50 -25.03
N ASP A 459 -2.03 -14.06 -24.21
CA ASP A 459 -1.38 -15.36 -24.41
C ASP A 459 -2.30 -16.55 -24.04
N GLY A 460 -3.56 -16.28 -23.63
CA GLY A 460 -4.58 -17.30 -23.36
C GLY A 460 -4.67 -17.78 -21.91
N VAL A 461 -3.94 -17.19 -20.97
CA VAL A 461 -4.09 -17.47 -19.54
C VAL A 461 -5.41 -16.89 -19.06
N ALA A 462 -6.20 -17.64 -18.27
CA ALA A 462 -7.34 -17.10 -17.57
C ALA A 462 -6.88 -16.38 -16.32
N ILE A 463 -7.18 -15.10 -16.20
CA ILE A 463 -6.82 -14.28 -15.06
C ILE A 463 -8.05 -14.06 -14.18
N ILE A 464 -7.91 -14.26 -12.87
CA ILE A 464 -8.91 -13.87 -11.88
C ILE A 464 -8.25 -12.83 -10.97
N ILE A 465 -8.76 -11.61 -10.97
CA ILE A 465 -8.24 -10.52 -10.16
C ILE A 465 -9.23 -10.14 -9.06
N ILE A 466 -8.74 -10.11 -7.83
CA ILE A 466 -9.46 -9.58 -6.67
C ILE A 466 -8.80 -8.27 -6.31
N SER A 467 -9.58 -7.20 -6.16
CA SER A 467 -9.07 -5.92 -5.69
C SER A 467 -10.12 -5.16 -4.88
N SER A 468 -9.66 -4.49 -3.84
CA SER A 468 -10.43 -3.50 -3.09
C SER A 468 -10.52 -2.15 -3.84
N GLU A 469 -9.64 -1.94 -4.83
CA GLU A 469 -9.63 -0.73 -5.65
C GLU A 469 -10.58 -0.89 -6.85
N LEU A 470 -11.78 -0.32 -6.76
CA LEU A 470 -12.76 -0.34 -7.85
C LEU A 470 -12.22 0.14 -9.22
N PRO A 471 -11.37 1.19 -9.30
CA PRO A 471 -10.76 1.58 -10.56
C PRO A 471 -9.94 0.46 -11.22
N GLU A 472 -9.24 -0.37 -10.43
CA GLU A 472 -8.49 -1.52 -10.94
C GLU A 472 -9.42 -2.58 -11.52
N ILE A 473 -10.48 -2.94 -10.79
CA ILE A 473 -11.49 -3.91 -11.27
C ILE A 473 -12.15 -3.41 -12.54
N LEU A 474 -12.63 -2.17 -12.58
CA LEU A 474 -13.28 -1.57 -13.76
C LEU A 474 -12.31 -1.39 -14.94
N GLY A 475 -11.07 -1.07 -14.64
CA GLY A 475 -10.02 -0.85 -15.65
C GLY A 475 -9.56 -2.13 -16.33
N MET A 476 -9.29 -3.18 -15.55
CA MET A 476 -8.65 -4.40 -16.01
C MET A 476 -9.63 -5.49 -16.46
N SER A 477 -10.81 -5.61 -15.81
CA SER A 477 -11.68 -6.76 -15.98
C SER A 477 -12.52 -6.72 -17.27
N ASP A 478 -12.75 -7.87 -17.87
CA ASP A 478 -13.69 -8.07 -18.99
C ASP A 478 -15.10 -8.35 -18.46
N ARG A 479 -15.17 -9.03 -17.31
CA ARG A 479 -16.38 -9.38 -16.58
C ARG A 479 -16.09 -9.26 -15.07
N ILE A 480 -17.11 -8.87 -14.31
CA ILE A 480 -16.97 -8.56 -12.88
C ILE A 480 -18.06 -9.34 -12.11
N LEU A 481 -17.61 -10.13 -11.14
CA LEU A 481 -18.46 -10.74 -10.12
C LEU A 481 -18.47 -9.84 -8.89
N VAL A 482 -19.64 -9.65 -8.29
CA VAL A 482 -19.77 -8.90 -7.04
C VAL A 482 -20.12 -9.86 -5.92
N MET A 483 -19.32 -9.84 -4.85
CA MET A 483 -19.54 -10.64 -3.65
C MET A 483 -20.08 -9.80 -2.51
N ASN A 484 -21.04 -10.36 -1.79
CA ASN A 484 -21.54 -9.85 -0.53
C ASN A 484 -21.82 -11.02 0.43
N GLU A 485 -21.36 -10.91 1.68
CA GLU A 485 -21.59 -11.90 2.77
C GLU A 485 -21.39 -13.37 2.32
N GLY A 486 -20.29 -13.65 1.66
CA GLY A 486 -19.89 -15.00 1.23
C GLY A 486 -20.63 -15.55 0.00
N ALA A 487 -21.39 -14.73 -0.71
CA ALA A 487 -22.11 -15.13 -1.93
C ALA A 487 -21.78 -14.22 -3.11
N ILE A 488 -21.81 -14.76 -4.34
CA ILE A 488 -21.83 -13.96 -5.56
C ILE A 488 -23.26 -13.45 -5.74
N VAL A 489 -23.43 -12.13 -5.65
CA VAL A 489 -24.74 -11.46 -5.70
C VAL A 489 -25.06 -10.83 -7.06
N SER A 490 -24.07 -10.63 -7.90
CA SER A 490 -24.26 -10.11 -9.25
C SER A 490 -23.07 -10.41 -10.16
N GLU A 491 -23.33 -10.36 -11.47
CA GLU A 491 -22.33 -10.46 -12.53
C GLU A 491 -22.56 -9.36 -13.54
N PHE A 492 -21.51 -8.63 -13.91
CA PHE A 492 -21.55 -7.56 -14.91
C PHE A 492 -20.55 -7.83 -16.02
N THR A 493 -20.93 -7.54 -17.24
CA THR A 493 -19.98 -7.25 -18.31
C THR A 493 -19.41 -5.86 -18.08
N ARG A 494 -18.19 -5.61 -18.50
CA ARG A 494 -17.50 -4.34 -18.29
C ARG A 494 -18.30 -3.11 -18.73
N ASP A 495 -18.94 -3.18 -19.87
CA ASP A 495 -19.75 -2.10 -20.47
C ASP A 495 -20.96 -1.70 -19.62
N LYS A 496 -21.42 -2.60 -18.75
CA LYS A 496 -22.55 -2.39 -17.84
C LYS A 496 -22.13 -2.11 -16.39
N ALA A 497 -20.85 -2.32 -16.06
CA ALA A 497 -20.35 -2.12 -14.72
C ALA A 497 -20.02 -0.64 -14.49
N THR A 498 -20.64 -0.04 -13.48
CA THR A 498 -20.26 1.29 -12.96
C THR A 498 -19.88 1.18 -11.49
N ARG A 499 -19.20 2.21 -10.97
CA ARG A 499 -18.84 2.26 -9.54
C ARG A 499 -20.08 2.14 -8.66
N GLU A 500 -21.13 2.86 -9.03
CA GLU A 500 -22.40 2.91 -8.31
C GLU A 500 -23.07 1.54 -8.30
N THR A 501 -23.22 0.90 -9.47
CA THR A 501 -23.89 -0.41 -9.57
C THR A 501 -23.12 -1.49 -8.80
N ILE A 502 -21.79 -1.52 -8.88
CA ILE A 502 -21.00 -2.48 -8.09
C ILE A 502 -21.21 -2.25 -6.59
N MET A 503 -21.18 -0.99 -6.12
CA MET A 503 -21.33 -0.67 -4.71
C MET A 503 -22.75 -0.98 -4.19
N GLU A 504 -23.81 -0.74 -4.97
CA GLU A 504 -25.18 -1.09 -4.60
C GLU A 504 -25.31 -2.59 -4.25
N PHE A 505 -24.72 -3.46 -5.07
CA PHE A 505 -24.74 -4.90 -4.83
C PHE A 505 -23.76 -5.33 -3.72
N ALA A 506 -22.58 -4.72 -3.65
CA ALA A 506 -21.59 -5.03 -2.63
C ALA A 506 -22.05 -4.66 -1.21
N THR A 507 -22.88 -3.62 -1.06
CA THR A 507 -23.48 -3.20 0.22
C THR A 507 -24.80 -3.91 0.54
N GLY A 508 -25.35 -4.69 -0.41
CA GLY A 508 -26.66 -5.35 -0.26
C GLY A 508 -27.85 -4.39 -0.37
N THR A 509 -27.61 -3.13 -0.78
CA THR A 509 -28.68 -2.13 -1.01
C THR A 509 -29.59 -2.53 -2.16
N ARG A 510 -29.05 -3.27 -3.13
CA ARG A 510 -29.77 -3.86 -4.26
C ARG A 510 -29.55 -5.36 -4.31
N ARG A 511 -30.59 -6.13 -4.66
CA ARG A 511 -30.55 -7.60 -4.82
C ARG A 511 -30.83 -8.00 -6.26
N MET A 512 -30.36 -9.20 -6.68
CA MET A 512 -30.71 -9.77 -7.99
C MET A 512 -32.24 -9.91 -8.11
N GLY A 513 -32.83 -9.26 -9.11
CA GLY A 513 -34.27 -9.36 -9.42
C GLY A 513 -35.09 -8.10 -9.11
N GLU A 514 -34.45 -7.02 -8.61
CA GLU A 514 -35.09 -5.70 -8.47
C GLU A 514 -34.58 -4.73 -9.59
#